data_b408161fe9bf49450a020ea58ce22677
#
_entry.id   b408161fe9bf49450a020ea58ce22677
#
_cell.length_a   1.000
_cell.length_b   1.000
_cell.length_c   1.000
_cell.angle_alpha   90.00
_cell.angle_beta   90.00
_cell.angle_gamma   90.00
#
_symmetry.space_group_name_H-M   'P 1'
#
loop_
_entity.id
_entity.type
_entity.pdbx_description
1 polymer ?
#
loop_
_entity_poly.entity_id
_entity_poly.type
_entity_poly.pdbx_seq_one_letter_code
_entity_poly.pdbx_strand_id
1 'polypeptide(L)'
;MNIGTLKANAEGVHIGRITTLTFSATVALRAFESTNERAPKFDLMALSADRRSWVKIGALWEYSSNETGECFLSGQIDDPSLSAPIPVAMFQQNDGSFNVAWRRSKPKASLDGFGSESEGALPPLTATGDEPASDRSVDSGAATGDGLGDSTAPAPKGKTRVSVDA
;
A
#
# COMPACT_ATOMS: atom_id res chain seq x y z
N MET A 1 -1.56 -20.91 -4.41
CA MET A 1 -2.03 -21.93 -3.44
C MET A 1 -3.46 -21.58 -3.06
N ASN A 2 -4.40 -22.54 -3.23
CA ASN A 2 -5.79 -22.33 -2.83
C ASN A 2 -5.90 -22.39 -1.31
N ILE A 3 -6.57 -21.42 -0.70
CA ILE A 3 -6.77 -21.29 0.74
C ILE A 3 -8.25 -21.28 1.14
N GLY A 4 -9.17 -21.33 0.17
CA GLY A 4 -10.60 -21.36 0.45
C GLY A 4 -11.48 -21.30 -0.78
N THR A 5 -12.77 -21.48 -0.56
CA THR A 5 -13.79 -21.37 -1.59
C THR A 5 -15.03 -20.67 -1.02
N LEU A 6 -15.63 -19.78 -1.81
CA LEU A 6 -16.88 -19.10 -1.48
C LEU A 6 -17.95 -19.51 -2.49
N LYS A 7 -19.14 -19.82 -1.99
CA LYS A 7 -20.31 -20.19 -2.81
C LYS A 7 -21.41 -19.16 -2.60
N ALA A 8 -22.16 -18.86 -3.66
CA ALA A 8 -23.34 -18.03 -3.56
C ALA A 8 -24.42 -18.76 -2.75
N ASN A 9 -25.02 -18.07 -1.78
CA ASN A 9 -26.21 -18.55 -1.09
C ASN A 9 -27.48 -18.21 -1.88
N ALA A 10 -28.65 -18.58 -1.35
CA ALA A 10 -29.95 -18.29 -1.98
C ALA A 10 -30.23 -16.79 -2.16
N GLU A 11 -29.56 -15.93 -1.42
CA GLU A 11 -29.66 -14.47 -1.47
C GLU A 11 -28.62 -13.83 -2.42
N GLY A 12 -27.80 -14.65 -3.10
CA GLY A 12 -26.74 -14.18 -4.00
C GLY A 12 -25.46 -13.69 -3.28
N VAL A 13 -25.39 -13.79 -1.97
CA VAL A 13 -24.21 -13.44 -1.20
C VAL A 13 -23.21 -14.59 -1.23
N HIS A 14 -21.98 -14.32 -1.58
CA HIS A 14 -20.91 -15.34 -1.58
C HIS A 14 -20.37 -15.51 -0.17
N ILE A 15 -20.57 -16.70 0.38
CA ILE A 15 -20.12 -17.09 1.72
C ILE A 15 -19.26 -18.35 1.60
N GLY A 16 -18.22 -18.41 2.40
CA GLY A 16 -17.33 -19.57 2.41
C GLY A 16 -16.37 -19.59 3.57
N ARG A 17 -15.35 -20.38 3.45
CA ARG A 17 -14.32 -20.51 4.49
C ARG A 17 -12.93 -20.32 3.88
N ILE A 18 -12.13 -19.54 4.57
CA ILE A 18 -10.69 -19.41 4.29
C ILE A 18 -9.95 -20.10 5.41
N THR A 19 -9.00 -20.95 5.06
CA THR A 19 -8.20 -21.71 6.01
C THR A 19 -6.73 -21.66 5.62
N THR A 20 -5.90 -21.26 6.57
CA THR A 20 -4.45 -21.35 6.53
C THR A 20 -3.96 -22.18 7.72
N LEU A 21 -2.66 -22.34 7.92
CA LEU A 21 -2.14 -23.08 9.08
C LEU A 21 -2.48 -22.40 10.42
N THR A 22 -2.54 -21.09 10.43
CA THR A 22 -2.71 -20.29 11.67
C THR A 22 -4.04 -19.57 11.76
N PHE A 23 -4.77 -19.48 10.65
CA PHE A 23 -5.98 -18.70 10.53
C PHE A 23 -7.08 -19.50 9.85
N SER A 24 -8.28 -19.51 10.43
CA SER A 24 -9.47 -20.10 9.83
C SER A 24 -10.69 -19.24 10.16
N ALA A 25 -11.35 -18.72 9.14
CA ALA A 25 -12.52 -17.88 9.31
C ALA A 25 -13.59 -18.17 8.26
N THR A 26 -14.86 -18.05 8.68
CA THR A 26 -15.98 -17.94 7.75
C THR A 26 -16.05 -16.54 7.23
N VAL A 27 -16.05 -16.37 5.91
CA VAL A 27 -16.04 -15.07 5.25
C VAL A 27 -17.20 -14.92 4.30
N ALA A 28 -17.61 -13.68 4.08
CA ALA A 28 -18.65 -13.31 3.12
C ALA A 28 -18.19 -12.10 2.29
N LEU A 29 -18.64 -12.03 1.05
CA LEU A 29 -18.45 -10.86 0.20
C LEU A 29 -19.69 -9.98 0.31
N ARG A 30 -19.49 -8.74 0.68
CA ARG A 30 -20.51 -7.69 0.65
C ARG A 30 -20.21 -6.75 -0.51
N ALA A 31 -21.13 -6.61 -1.46
CA ALA A 31 -20.99 -5.63 -2.52
C ALA A 31 -20.85 -4.22 -1.94
N PHE A 32 -19.90 -3.46 -2.47
CA PHE A 32 -19.67 -2.08 -2.11
C PHE A 32 -20.01 -1.20 -3.32
N GLU A 33 -21.05 -0.42 -3.22
CA GLU A 33 -21.47 0.50 -4.26
C GLU A 33 -20.81 1.86 -4.04
N SER A 34 -20.06 2.33 -5.02
CA SER A 34 -19.43 3.63 -5.01
C SER A 34 -19.42 4.22 -6.42
N THR A 35 -19.56 5.51 -6.50
CA THR A 35 -19.41 6.27 -7.76
C THR A 35 -17.94 6.45 -8.17
N ASN A 36 -17.00 6.09 -7.29
CA ASN A 36 -15.58 6.17 -7.57
C ASN A 36 -15.08 4.87 -8.21
N GLU A 37 -14.57 4.94 -9.43
CA GLU A 37 -14.00 3.81 -10.18
C GLU A 37 -12.81 3.12 -9.48
N ARG A 38 -12.13 3.82 -8.59
CA ARG A 38 -11.01 3.28 -7.81
C ARG A 38 -11.43 2.63 -6.50
N ALA A 39 -12.73 2.67 -6.16
CA ALA A 39 -13.24 2.04 -4.96
C ALA A 39 -13.18 0.51 -5.07
N PRO A 40 -13.12 -0.21 -3.94
CA PRO A 40 -13.24 -1.66 -3.95
C PRO A 40 -14.63 -2.07 -4.47
N LYS A 41 -14.70 -3.19 -5.15
CA LYS A 41 -15.96 -3.80 -5.62
C LYS A 41 -16.69 -4.54 -4.50
N PHE A 42 -15.92 -5.18 -3.63
CA PHE A 42 -16.45 -5.96 -2.51
C PHE A 42 -15.67 -5.67 -1.23
N ASP A 43 -16.41 -5.62 -0.12
CA ASP A 43 -15.86 -5.72 1.22
C ASP A 43 -15.78 -7.20 1.61
N LEU A 44 -14.63 -7.61 2.14
CA LEU A 44 -14.46 -8.94 2.71
C LEU A 44 -14.80 -8.88 4.20
N MET A 45 -15.87 -9.60 4.56
CA MET A 45 -16.37 -9.66 5.93
C MET A 45 -16.03 -11.02 6.53
N ALA A 46 -15.53 -11.06 7.76
CA ALA A 46 -15.35 -12.28 8.52
C ALA A 46 -16.40 -12.37 9.63
N LEU A 47 -16.87 -13.58 9.88
CA LEU A 47 -17.72 -13.87 11.01
C LEU A 47 -16.88 -13.89 12.28
N SER A 48 -17.24 -13.08 13.25
CA SER A 48 -16.58 -13.01 14.56
C SER A 48 -16.59 -14.37 15.25
N ALA A 49 -15.67 -14.58 16.19
CA ALA A 49 -15.53 -15.84 16.95
C ALA A 49 -16.80 -16.19 17.75
N ASP A 50 -17.54 -15.22 18.21
CA ASP A 50 -18.83 -15.36 18.90
C ASP A 50 -20.01 -15.65 17.95
N ARG A 51 -19.78 -15.62 16.63
CA ARG A 51 -20.74 -15.84 15.54
C ARG A 51 -21.94 -14.88 15.56
N ARG A 52 -21.79 -13.70 16.17
CA ARG A 52 -22.87 -12.71 16.29
C ARG A 52 -22.69 -11.51 15.39
N SER A 53 -21.48 -11.25 14.93
CA SER A 53 -21.19 -10.06 14.15
C SER A 53 -20.28 -10.34 12.97
N TRP A 54 -20.44 -9.56 11.92
CA TRP A 54 -19.56 -9.55 10.77
C TRP A 54 -18.58 -8.38 10.90
N VAL A 55 -17.31 -8.68 10.79
CA VAL A 55 -16.21 -7.70 10.88
C VAL A 55 -15.57 -7.56 9.52
N LYS A 56 -15.35 -6.33 9.06
CA LYS A 56 -14.62 -6.09 7.82
C LYS A 56 -13.14 -6.39 8.04
N ILE A 57 -12.62 -7.35 7.28
CA ILE A 57 -11.21 -7.78 7.34
C ILE A 57 -10.45 -7.46 6.05
N GLY A 58 -11.10 -6.85 5.07
CA GLY A 58 -10.43 -6.51 3.83
C GLY A 58 -11.33 -5.88 2.80
N ALA A 59 -10.73 -5.56 1.66
CA ALA A 59 -11.42 -5.05 0.50
C ALA A 59 -10.85 -5.68 -0.76
N LEU A 60 -11.68 -5.83 -1.77
CA LEU A 60 -11.36 -6.51 -3.02
C LEU A 60 -11.70 -5.61 -4.20
N TRP A 61 -10.76 -5.50 -5.10
CA TRP A 61 -10.88 -4.79 -6.36
C TRP A 61 -10.98 -5.76 -7.52
N GLU A 62 -11.76 -5.41 -8.52
CA GLU A 62 -11.87 -6.19 -9.75
C GLU A 62 -10.74 -5.82 -10.71
N TYR A 63 -10.10 -6.84 -11.26
CA TYR A 63 -9.06 -6.73 -12.28
C TYR A 63 -9.35 -7.71 -13.40
N SER A 64 -8.90 -7.41 -14.60
CA SER A 64 -8.91 -8.34 -15.72
C SER A 64 -7.50 -8.88 -15.97
N SER A 65 -7.41 -10.16 -16.31
CA SER A 65 -6.16 -10.79 -16.71
C SER A 65 -5.75 -10.31 -18.10
N ASN A 66 -4.50 -9.87 -18.25
CA ASN A 66 -3.98 -9.46 -19.55
C ASN A 66 -3.81 -10.64 -20.54
N GLU A 67 -3.72 -11.87 -20.03
CA GLU A 67 -3.51 -13.06 -20.85
C GLU A 67 -4.82 -13.70 -21.29
N THR A 68 -5.79 -13.83 -20.40
CA THR A 68 -7.05 -14.55 -20.65
C THR A 68 -8.24 -13.62 -20.79
N GLY A 69 -8.13 -12.36 -20.37
CA GLY A 69 -9.25 -11.42 -20.32
C GLY A 69 -10.26 -11.72 -19.19
N GLU A 70 -10.05 -12.77 -18.41
CA GLU A 70 -10.94 -13.14 -17.32
C GLU A 70 -10.87 -12.15 -16.17
N CYS A 71 -12.03 -11.81 -15.61
CA CYS A 71 -12.11 -10.98 -14.43
C CYS A 71 -11.80 -11.77 -13.17
N PHE A 72 -11.01 -11.19 -12.28
CA PHE A 72 -10.71 -11.73 -10.97
C PHE A 72 -10.71 -10.64 -9.92
N LEU A 73 -10.97 -11.01 -8.67
CA LEU A 73 -10.90 -10.09 -7.55
C LEU A 73 -9.52 -10.19 -6.90
N SER A 74 -8.93 -9.08 -6.55
CA SER A 74 -7.64 -9.03 -5.86
C SER A 74 -7.70 -8.04 -4.71
N GLY A 75 -7.08 -8.42 -3.58
CA GLY A 75 -7.00 -7.57 -2.39
C GLY A 75 -6.16 -8.24 -1.32
N GLN A 76 -6.43 -7.87 -0.09
CA GLN A 76 -5.73 -8.42 1.07
C GLN A 76 -6.69 -8.61 2.24
N ILE A 77 -6.38 -9.60 3.06
CA ILE A 77 -7.00 -9.83 4.36
C ILE A 77 -6.08 -9.18 5.37
N ASP A 78 -6.63 -8.27 6.16
CA ASP A 78 -5.92 -7.58 7.22
C ASP A 78 -6.78 -7.56 8.48
N ASP A 79 -6.26 -8.14 9.54
CA ASP A 79 -6.91 -8.23 10.83
C ASP A 79 -5.85 -8.03 11.93
N PRO A 80 -6.17 -7.32 13.02
CA PRO A 80 -5.22 -7.08 14.11
C PRO A 80 -4.61 -8.34 14.74
N SER A 81 -5.25 -9.50 14.57
CA SER A 81 -4.72 -10.81 15.04
C SER A 81 -3.65 -11.40 14.13
N LEU A 82 -3.50 -10.86 12.92
CA LEU A 82 -2.51 -11.33 11.95
C LEU A 82 -1.20 -10.56 12.12
N SER A 83 -0.08 -11.25 11.99
CA SER A 83 1.25 -10.62 12.01
C SER A 83 1.54 -9.75 10.78
N ALA A 84 0.88 -10.04 9.66
CA ALA A 84 0.99 -9.28 8.41
C ALA A 84 -0.25 -9.50 7.54
N PRO A 85 -0.60 -8.54 6.66
CA PRO A 85 -1.69 -8.71 5.72
C PRO A 85 -1.45 -9.89 4.77
N ILE A 86 -2.50 -10.64 4.49
CA ILE A 86 -2.47 -11.80 3.59
C ILE A 86 -3.00 -11.38 2.22
N PRO A 87 -2.14 -11.27 1.19
CA PRO A 87 -2.60 -10.95 -0.16
C PRO A 87 -3.35 -12.13 -0.79
N VAL A 88 -4.53 -11.86 -1.32
CA VAL A 88 -5.42 -12.86 -1.91
C VAL A 88 -5.87 -12.48 -3.30
N ALA A 89 -6.16 -13.49 -4.11
CA ALA A 89 -6.88 -13.34 -5.36
C ALA A 89 -8.04 -14.32 -5.38
N MET A 90 -9.17 -13.91 -5.91
CA MET A 90 -10.37 -14.74 -6.03
C MET A 90 -10.72 -14.89 -7.51
N PHE A 91 -10.84 -16.11 -7.96
CA PHE A 91 -11.18 -16.47 -9.33
C PHE A 91 -12.58 -17.07 -9.37
N GLN A 92 -13.42 -16.52 -10.23
CA GLN A 92 -14.75 -17.06 -10.44
C GLN A 92 -14.65 -18.38 -11.20
N GLN A 93 -15.39 -19.36 -10.74
CA GLN A 93 -15.51 -20.67 -11.37
C GLN A 93 -16.79 -20.73 -12.21
N ASN A 94 -16.87 -21.73 -13.09
CA ASN A 94 -18.02 -21.93 -13.97
C ASN A 94 -19.34 -22.20 -13.21
N ASP A 95 -19.27 -22.63 -11.96
CA ASP A 95 -20.41 -22.86 -11.07
C ASP A 95 -20.84 -21.59 -10.30
N GLY A 96 -20.21 -20.43 -10.60
CA GLY A 96 -20.46 -19.17 -9.91
C GLY A 96 -19.78 -19.04 -8.54
N SER A 97 -19.07 -20.05 -8.08
CA SER A 97 -18.27 -19.97 -6.86
C SER A 97 -16.97 -19.18 -7.08
N PHE A 98 -16.39 -18.66 -5.99
CA PHE A 98 -15.06 -18.06 -6.01
C PHE A 98 -14.04 -18.99 -5.35
N ASN A 99 -12.95 -19.23 -6.04
CA ASN A 99 -11.79 -19.90 -5.52
C ASN A 99 -10.79 -18.88 -4.98
N VAL A 100 -10.42 -18.98 -3.70
CA VAL A 100 -9.54 -18.03 -3.02
C VAL A 100 -8.12 -18.57 -3.05
N ALA A 101 -7.24 -17.85 -3.72
CA ALA A 101 -5.83 -18.16 -3.82
C ALA A 101 -4.98 -17.16 -3.03
N TRP A 102 -4.02 -17.66 -2.26
CA TRP A 102 -2.99 -16.83 -1.68
C TRP A 102 -1.99 -16.41 -2.74
N ARG A 103 -1.68 -15.10 -2.78
CA ARG A 103 -0.66 -14.52 -3.65
C ARG A 103 0.58 -14.19 -2.81
N ARG A 104 1.72 -14.67 -3.27
CA ARG A 104 2.98 -14.21 -2.69
C ARG A 104 3.26 -12.80 -3.21
N SER A 105 3.49 -11.84 -2.31
CA SER A 105 4.00 -10.53 -2.72
C SER A 105 5.33 -10.73 -3.43
N LYS A 106 5.43 -10.27 -4.68
CA LYS A 106 6.75 -10.14 -5.29
C LYS A 106 7.47 -9.03 -4.54
N PRO A 107 8.68 -9.25 -4.03
CA PRO A 107 9.46 -8.15 -3.50
C PRO A 107 9.53 -7.09 -4.60
N LYS A 108 9.22 -5.84 -4.28
CA LYS A 108 9.56 -4.74 -5.17
C LYS A 108 11.05 -4.86 -5.37
N ALA A 109 11.48 -4.92 -6.64
CA ALA A 109 12.89 -4.79 -6.94
C ALA A 109 13.33 -3.49 -6.25
N SER A 110 14.11 -3.63 -5.18
CA SER A 110 14.74 -2.48 -4.56
C SER A 110 15.64 -1.90 -5.63
N LEU A 111 15.58 -0.59 -5.81
CA LEU A 111 16.50 0.14 -6.68
C LEU A 111 17.96 0.06 -6.17
N ASP A 112 18.22 -0.71 -5.12
CA ASP A 112 19.57 -0.97 -4.58
C ASP A 112 20.50 -1.72 -5.55
N GLY A 113 19.98 -2.16 -6.70
CA GLY A 113 20.78 -2.70 -7.80
C GLY A 113 21.60 -1.67 -8.58
N PHE A 114 21.46 -0.38 -8.29
CA PHE A 114 22.31 0.67 -8.90
C PHE A 114 23.61 0.93 -8.14
N GLY A 115 23.89 0.22 -7.08
CA GLY A 115 25.05 0.48 -6.20
C GLY A 115 26.10 -0.62 -6.09
N SER A 116 26.00 -1.73 -6.79
CA SER A 116 26.88 -2.85 -6.50
C SER A 116 27.56 -3.56 -7.68
N GLU A 117 27.52 -3.05 -8.89
CA GLU A 117 28.37 -3.58 -9.97
C GLU A 117 28.60 -2.55 -11.08
N SER A 118 29.36 -1.53 -10.81
CA SER A 118 30.21 -0.90 -11.79
C SER A 118 31.38 -0.16 -11.15
N GLU A 119 32.29 -0.93 -10.57
CA GLU A 119 33.68 -0.49 -10.48
C GLU A 119 34.31 -0.44 -11.88
N GLY A 120 33.72 0.29 -12.80
CA GLY A 120 34.23 0.33 -14.16
C GLY A 120 33.67 1.44 -15.03
N ALA A 121 32.70 2.20 -14.55
CA ALA A 121 31.99 3.17 -15.40
C ALA A 121 32.29 4.64 -15.12
N LEU A 122 33.15 4.96 -14.16
CA LEU A 122 33.66 6.31 -14.03
C LEU A 122 35.06 6.36 -14.67
N PRO A 123 35.27 7.23 -15.67
CA PRO A 123 36.62 7.44 -16.19
C PRO A 123 37.50 7.92 -15.05
N PRO A 124 38.75 7.38 -14.95
CA PRO A 124 39.65 7.84 -13.91
C PRO A 124 39.87 9.34 -14.08
N LEU A 125 39.68 10.08 -13.00
CA LEU A 125 40.13 11.47 -12.92
C LEU A 125 41.63 11.45 -13.08
N THR A 126 42.13 11.62 -14.28
CA THR A 126 43.54 11.88 -14.53
C THR A 126 43.87 13.23 -13.88
N ALA A 127 44.39 13.17 -12.69
CA ALA A 127 45.11 14.30 -12.11
C ALA A 127 46.37 14.49 -12.96
N THR A 128 46.25 15.29 -14.02
CA THR A 128 47.40 15.83 -14.68
C THR A 128 47.93 16.93 -13.78
N GLY A 129 48.90 16.54 -12.96
CA GLY A 129 49.72 17.50 -12.29
C GLY A 129 50.57 18.24 -13.29
N ASP A 130 50.48 19.51 -13.26
CA ASP A 130 51.60 20.37 -13.65
C ASP A 130 51.49 21.64 -12.82
N GLU A 131 52.37 21.73 -11.84
CA GLU A 131 52.70 23.00 -11.20
C GLU A 131 53.66 23.80 -12.08
N PRO A 132 53.63 25.11 -12.02
CA PRO A 132 54.57 25.77 -11.13
C PRO A 132 54.04 27.00 -10.36
N ALA A 133 54.68 27.17 -9.23
CA ALA A 133 54.57 28.22 -8.27
C ALA A 133 54.51 29.66 -8.81
N SER A 134 53.70 30.51 -8.18
CA SER A 134 54.00 31.92 -7.92
C SER A 134 53.06 32.49 -6.86
N ASP A 135 53.60 32.54 -5.69
CA ASP A 135 53.64 33.67 -4.74
C ASP A 135 52.72 34.86 -5.03
N ARG A 136 51.79 35.11 -4.13
CA ARG A 136 51.54 36.43 -3.53
C ARG A 136 50.48 36.35 -2.41
N SER A 137 51.01 36.75 -1.27
CA SER A 137 50.42 37.18 -0.02
C SER A 137 49.28 38.24 -0.16
N VAL A 138 48.57 38.36 0.98
CA VAL A 138 47.81 39.45 1.61
C VAL A 138 46.30 39.40 1.35
N ASP A 139 45.52 39.42 2.34
CA ASP A 139 45.13 40.30 3.39
C ASP A 139 43.75 39.95 3.94
N SER A 140 43.61 40.19 5.19
CA SER A 140 42.49 40.24 6.09
C SER A 140 41.14 40.68 5.53
N GLY A 141 40.08 40.02 6.04
CA GLY A 141 38.72 40.51 5.96
C GLY A 141 37.73 39.68 6.76
N ALA A 142 37.63 39.97 8.03
CA ALA A 142 36.57 39.51 8.88
C ALA A 142 35.21 40.08 8.43
N ALA A 143 34.21 39.23 8.29
CA ALA A 143 32.81 39.69 8.36
C ALA A 143 31.94 38.55 8.88
N THR A 144 31.59 38.65 10.13
CA THR A 144 30.47 38.02 10.80
C THR A 144 29.17 38.36 10.06
N GLY A 145 28.35 37.35 9.81
CA GLY A 145 27.01 37.53 9.26
C GLY A 145 26.10 36.42 9.81
N ASP A 146 25.55 36.62 10.99
CA ASP A 146 24.41 35.94 11.51
C ASP A 146 23.20 36.15 10.58
N GLY A 147 22.65 35.06 10.07
CA GLY A 147 21.42 35.06 9.30
C GLY A 147 20.46 34.01 9.85
N LEU A 148 19.94 34.20 11.05
CA LEU A 148 18.77 33.49 11.55
C LEU A 148 17.56 33.94 10.77
N GLY A 149 17.11 33.13 9.82
CA GLY A 149 15.85 33.30 9.10
C GLY A 149 14.67 33.03 10.02
N ASP A 150 14.02 34.11 10.40
CA ASP A 150 12.74 34.14 11.12
C ASP A 150 11.64 33.48 10.28
N SER A 151 11.15 32.30 10.73
CA SER A 151 10.01 31.58 10.13
C SER A 151 8.73 32.02 10.81
N THR A 152 8.10 33.08 10.29
CA THR A 152 6.80 33.56 10.75
C THR A 152 5.68 32.71 10.15
N ALA A 153 5.17 31.74 10.90
CA ALA A 153 3.95 31.02 10.57
C ALA A 153 2.72 31.87 10.93
N PRO A 154 1.71 31.99 10.04
CA PRO A 154 0.49 32.73 10.36
C PRO A 154 -0.41 31.94 11.31
N ALA A 155 -0.95 32.62 12.33
CA ALA A 155 -1.86 32.09 13.32
C ALA A 155 -3.23 31.70 12.73
N PRO A 156 -3.89 30.65 13.24
CA PRO A 156 -5.22 30.24 12.80
C PRO A 156 -6.29 31.21 13.29
N LYS A 157 -7.13 31.70 12.38
CA LYS A 157 -8.27 32.57 12.67
C LYS A 157 -9.33 31.82 13.48
N GLY A 158 -9.68 32.35 14.62
CA GLY A 158 -10.71 31.86 15.53
C GLY A 158 -12.10 31.83 14.89
N LYS A 159 -12.83 30.75 15.13
CA LYS A 159 -14.25 30.60 14.81
C LYS A 159 -15.08 31.34 15.82
N THR A 160 -15.82 32.33 15.35
CA THR A 160 -16.85 33.06 16.08
C THR A 160 -17.98 32.12 16.50
N ARG A 161 -18.25 32.03 17.78
CA ARG A 161 -19.47 31.39 18.33
C ARG A 161 -20.65 32.29 18.02
N VAL A 162 -21.63 31.75 17.32
CA VAL A 162 -22.96 32.34 17.23
C VAL A 162 -23.77 31.77 18.39
N SER A 163 -24.10 32.63 19.34
CA SER A 163 -25.10 32.38 20.37
C SER A 163 -26.48 32.58 19.73
N VAL A 164 -27.35 31.56 19.80
CA VAL A 164 -28.77 31.70 19.53
C VAL A 164 -29.48 31.74 20.87
N ASP A 165 -30.08 32.89 21.13
CA ASP A 165 -30.93 33.18 22.25
C ASP A 165 -32.41 33.10 21.80
N ALA A 166 -33.27 32.58 22.67
CA ALA A 166 -34.73 32.52 22.67
C ALA A 166 -35.35 31.22 22.19
#